data_bddf1c883bdfdaaed894c434865519b2
#
_entry.id   bddf1c883bdfdaaed894c434865519b2
#
_cell.length_a   1.000
_cell.length_b   1.000
_cell.length_c   1.000
_cell.angle_alpha   90.00
_cell.angle_beta   90.00
_cell.angle_gamma   90.00
#
_symmetry.space_group_name_H-M   'P 1'
#
loop_
_entity.id
_entity.type
_entity.pdbx_description
1 polymer ?
#
loop_
_entity_poly.entity_id
_entity_poly.type
_entity_poly.pdbx_seq_one_letter_code
_entity_poly.pdbx_strand_id
1 'polypeptide(L)'
;MKLLVAEDQSMLRDALCQLLLMEDDVDEILQAGDGAQAIGILQVENVDVAILDVEMPKKSGLDVLEWIRKHKEMKVIIVTTFKRVGYFERAVKAGVDAYVLKDRSTSELMTT
;
A
#
# COMPACT_ATOMS: atom_id res chain seq x y z
N MET A 1 -2.68 -10.70 11.79
CA MET A 1 -1.93 -10.19 10.63
C MET A 1 -1.65 -8.71 10.83
N LYS A 2 -0.42 -8.31 10.60
CA LYS A 2 0.02 -6.93 10.76
C LYS A 2 0.15 -6.27 9.40
N LEU A 3 -0.48 -5.12 9.22
CA LEU A 3 -0.53 -4.42 7.94
C LEU A 3 0.20 -3.08 8.01
N LEU A 4 0.70 -2.63 6.86
CA LEU A 4 1.17 -1.26 6.66
C LEU A 4 0.31 -0.62 5.59
N VAL A 5 -0.24 0.56 5.87
CA VAL A 5 -0.98 1.34 4.89
C VAL A 5 -0.21 2.63 4.64
N ALA A 6 0.24 2.82 3.41
CA ALA A 6 0.96 4.04 3.00
C ALA A 6 0.10 4.82 2.01
N GLU A 7 -0.33 6.00 2.43
CA GLU A 7 -1.21 6.87 1.68
C GLU A 7 -1.01 8.29 2.18
N ASP A 8 -0.77 9.24 1.29
CA ASP A 8 -0.48 10.62 1.69
C ASP A 8 -1.73 11.41 2.12
N GLN A 9 -2.91 11.01 1.65
CA GLN A 9 -4.16 11.66 2.07
C GLN A 9 -4.66 11.05 3.37
N SER A 10 -4.58 11.80 4.46
CA SER A 10 -4.87 11.28 5.79
C SER A 10 -6.31 10.78 5.93
N MET A 11 -7.28 11.47 5.33
CA MET A 11 -8.68 11.05 5.42
C MET A 11 -8.89 9.69 4.75
N LEU A 12 -8.31 9.49 3.57
CA LEU A 12 -8.41 8.23 2.84
C LEU A 12 -7.67 7.13 3.59
N ARG A 13 -6.48 7.46 4.11
CA ARG A 13 -5.70 6.51 4.90
C ARG A 13 -6.47 6.03 6.13
N ASP A 14 -7.08 6.96 6.86
CA ASP A 14 -7.87 6.62 8.05
C ASP A 14 -9.07 5.75 7.70
N ALA A 15 -9.76 6.07 6.61
CA ALA A 15 -10.92 5.29 6.17
C ALA A 15 -10.51 3.85 5.82
N LEU A 16 -9.41 3.68 5.09
CA LEU A 16 -8.89 2.37 4.75
C LEU A 16 -8.52 1.58 6.00
N CYS A 17 -7.87 2.22 6.95
CA CYS A 17 -7.45 1.56 8.18
C CYS A 17 -8.66 1.09 9.00
N GLN A 18 -9.70 1.91 9.10
CA GLN A 18 -10.89 1.53 9.84
C GLN A 18 -11.59 0.33 9.21
N LEU A 19 -11.66 0.30 7.88
CA LEU A 19 -12.26 -0.83 7.18
C LEU A 19 -11.45 -2.11 7.37
N LEU A 20 -10.14 -2.00 7.29
CA LEU A 20 -9.26 -3.15 7.44
C LEU A 20 -9.29 -3.70 8.87
N LEU A 21 -9.44 -2.84 9.86
CA LEU A 21 -9.53 -3.28 11.25
C LEU A 21 -10.80 -4.05 11.56
N MET A 22 -11.81 -3.95 10.70
CA MET A 22 -13.03 -4.73 10.85
C MET A 22 -12.84 -6.19 10.48
N GLU A 23 -11.74 -6.52 9.81
CA GLU A 23 -11.44 -7.91 9.45
C GLU A 23 -10.84 -8.64 10.65
N ASP A 24 -11.32 -9.85 10.91
CA ASP A 24 -10.88 -10.63 12.07
C ASP A 24 -9.40 -10.98 12.04
N ASP A 25 -8.83 -11.08 10.84
CA ASP A 25 -7.43 -11.48 10.67
C ASP A 25 -6.45 -10.35 10.91
N VAL A 26 -6.93 -9.11 11.02
CA VAL A 26 -6.06 -7.94 11.17
C VAL A 26 -5.91 -7.59 12.64
N ASP A 27 -4.69 -7.67 13.14
CA ASP A 27 -4.37 -7.39 14.54
C ASP A 27 -3.88 -5.96 14.74
N GLU A 28 -3.11 -5.46 13.79
CA GLU A 28 -2.49 -4.14 13.91
C GLU A 28 -2.29 -3.54 12.54
N ILE A 29 -2.47 -2.21 12.43
CA ILE A 29 -2.19 -1.47 11.20
C ILE A 29 -1.24 -0.33 11.53
N LEU A 30 -0.12 -0.29 10.80
CA LEU A 30 0.82 0.82 10.85
C LEU A 30 0.52 1.76 9.69
N GLN A 31 0.70 3.05 9.88
CA GLN A 31 0.37 4.05 8.89
C GLN A 31 1.58 4.86 8.48
N ALA A 32 1.68 5.15 7.20
CA ALA A 32 2.73 6.01 6.65
C ALA A 32 2.10 7.04 5.72
N GLY A 33 2.57 8.28 5.81
CA GLY A 33 2.08 9.37 4.96
C GLY A 33 2.88 9.56 3.67
N ASP A 34 4.01 8.87 3.54
CA ASP A 34 4.82 8.90 2.32
C ASP A 34 5.68 7.64 2.24
N GLY A 35 6.36 7.48 1.11
CA GLY A 35 7.17 6.28 0.89
C GLY A 35 8.39 6.19 1.78
N ALA A 36 8.97 7.33 2.16
CA ALA A 36 10.12 7.33 3.05
C ALA A 36 9.73 6.84 4.44
N GLN A 37 8.57 7.27 4.94
CA GLN A 37 8.04 6.78 6.21
C GLN A 37 7.75 5.28 6.13
N ALA A 38 7.18 4.82 5.02
CA ALA A 38 6.88 3.41 4.82
C ALA A 38 8.13 2.56 4.93
N ILE A 39 9.19 2.95 4.24
CA ILE A 39 10.46 2.22 4.30
C ILE A 39 11.04 2.25 5.71
N GLY A 40 10.98 3.40 6.38
CA GLY A 40 11.46 3.52 7.76
C GLY A 40 10.76 2.55 8.70
N ILE A 41 9.45 2.43 8.56
CA ILE A 41 8.66 1.49 9.36
C ILE A 41 9.08 0.05 9.03
N LEU A 42 9.21 -0.27 7.76
CA LEU A 42 9.55 -1.63 7.33
C LEU A 42 10.95 -2.06 7.75
N GLN A 43 11.85 -1.11 8.01
CA GLN A 43 13.19 -1.42 8.48
C GLN A 43 13.19 -1.94 9.92
N VAL A 44 12.20 -1.57 10.72
CA VAL A 44 12.16 -1.92 12.13
C VAL A 44 10.99 -2.81 12.51
N GLU A 45 9.98 -2.94 11.66
CA GLU A 45 8.77 -3.71 11.95
C GLU A 45 8.60 -4.85 10.95
N ASN A 46 8.12 -5.99 11.42
CA ASN A 46 7.74 -7.11 10.55
C ASN A 46 6.27 -6.98 10.20
N VAL A 47 6.00 -6.77 8.92
CA VAL A 47 4.65 -6.54 8.40
C VAL A 47 4.30 -7.68 7.46
N ASP A 48 3.07 -8.16 7.53
CA ASP A 48 2.62 -9.26 6.69
C ASP A 48 2.21 -8.79 5.29
N VAL A 49 1.53 -7.65 5.22
CA VAL A 49 1.05 -7.10 3.94
C VAL A 49 1.22 -5.58 3.95
N ALA A 50 1.76 -5.05 2.87
CA ALA A 50 1.84 -3.59 2.67
C ALA A 50 0.82 -3.18 1.62
N ILE A 51 0.02 -2.17 1.93
CA ILE A 51 -0.94 -1.56 1.01
C ILE A 51 -0.40 -0.17 0.70
N LEU A 52 -0.02 0.05 -0.55
CA LEU A 52 0.73 1.23 -0.96
C LEU A 52 0.00 2.00 -2.07
N ASP A 53 -0.10 3.31 -1.92
CA ASP A 53 -0.49 4.19 -3.02
C ASP A 53 0.77 4.49 -3.85
N VAL A 54 0.62 4.64 -5.16
CA VAL A 54 1.74 5.00 -6.02
C VAL A 54 2.14 6.46 -5.83
N GLU A 55 1.15 7.37 -5.87
CA GLU A 55 1.42 8.80 -5.84
C GLU A 55 1.61 9.28 -4.41
N MET A 56 2.85 9.31 -3.97
CA MET A 56 3.22 9.81 -2.64
C MET A 56 4.46 10.66 -2.74
N PRO A 57 4.61 11.68 -1.87
CA PRO A 57 5.84 12.48 -1.86
C PRO A 57 7.03 11.67 -1.37
N LYS A 58 8.21 12.15 -1.67
CA LYS A 58 9.51 11.58 -1.30
C LYS A 58 9.81 10.29 -2.02
N LYS A 59 9.06 9.22 -1.75
CA LYS A 59 9.20 7.94 -2.44
C LYS A 59 7.82 7.45 -2.85
N SER A 60 7.67 7.00 -4.07
CA SER A 60 6.40 6.46 -4.55
C SER A 60 6.15 5.06 -4.00
N GLY A 61 4.91 4.58 -4.14
CA GLY A 61 4.61 3.20 -3.78
C GLY A 61 5.41 2.19 -4.57
N LEU A 62 5.76 2.52 -5.81
CA LEU A 62 6.59 1.63 -6.63
C LEU A 62 8.02 1.56 -6.09
N ASP A 63 8.56 2.68 -5.61
CA ASP A 63 9.87 2.68 -4.97
C ASP A 63 9.86 1.81 -3.72
N VAL A 64 8.79 1.89 -2.93
CA VAL A 64 8.65 1.07 -1.72
C VAL A 64 8.55 -0.40 -2.09
N LEU A 65 7.76 -0.73 -3.10
CA LEU A 65 7.61 -2.11 -3.58
C LEU A 65 8.97 -2.69 -3.99
N GLU A 66 9.75 -1.93 -4.75
CA GLU A 66 11.08 -2.36 -5.20
C GLU A 66 12.01 -2.57 -4.01
N TRP A 67 11.95 -1.67 -3.03
CA TRP A 67 12.74 -1.82 -1.80
C TRP A 67 12.35 -3.09 -1.05
N ILE A 68 11.05 -3.35 -0.92
CA ILE A 68 10.55 -4.54 -0.22
C ILE A 68 11.07 -5.81 -0.88
N ARG A 69 11.01 -5.90 -2.20
CA ARG A 69 11.43 -7.10 -2.91
C ARG A 69 12.93 -7.38 -2.78
N LYS A 70 13.72 -6.34 -2.52
CA LYS A 70 15.16 -6.50 -2.30
C LYS A 70 15.49 -6.90 -0.87
N HIS A 71 14.65 -6.57 0.10
CA HIS A 71 14.99 -6.70 1.51
C HIS A 71 14.06 -7.60 2.30
N LYS A 72 12.85 -7.87 1.81
CA LYS A 72 11.85 -8.59 2.58
C LYS A 72 11.03 -9.52 1.71
N GLU A 73 10.49 -10.57 2.33
CA GLU A 73 9.48 -11.42 1.72
C GLU A 73 8.14 -11.11 2.39
N MET A 74 7.26 -10.44 1.69
CA MET A 74 5.94 -10.09 2.20
C MET A 74 5.03 -9.76 1.03
N LYS A 75 3.74 -9.75 1.27
CA LYS A 75 2.77 -9.41 0.24
C LYS A 75 2.65 -7.90 0.09
N VAL A 76 2.49 -7.44 -1.14
CA VAL A 76 2.35 -6.02 -1.45
C VAL A 76 1.16 -5.84 -2.37
N ILE A 77 0.27 -4.91 -1.98
CA ILE A 77 -0.88 -4.50 -2.78
C ILE A 77 -0.70 -3.03 -3.12
N ILE A 78 -0.74 -2.71 -4.41
CA ILE A 78 -0.72 -1.33 -4.88
C ILE A 78 -2.15 -0.86 -5.09
N VAL A 79 -2.48 0.31 -4.53
CA VAL A 79 -3.80 0.94 -4.71
C VAL A 79 -3.56 2.35 -5.22
N THR A 80 -4.08 2.68 -6.40
CA THR A 80 -3.80 3.97 -7.01
C THR A 80 -5.00 4.48 -7.78
N THR A 81 -5.11 5.82 -7.90
CA THR A 81 -6.16 6.46 -8.69
C THR A 81 -5.77 6.65 -10.15
N PHE A 82 -4.50 6.48 -10.48
CA PHE A 82 -4.00 6.80 -11.80
C PHE A 82 -3.79 5.56 -12.65
N LYS A 83 -4.32 5.62 -13.89
CA LYS A 83 -4.15 4.56 -14.88
C LYS A 83 -2.98 4.91 -15.79
N ARG A 84 -1.78 4.80 -15.26
CA ARG A 84 -0.59 5.00 -16.08
C ARG A 84 0.00 3.64 -16.43
N VAL A 85 0.14 3.39 -17.73
CA VAL A 85 0.64 2.10 -18.21
C VAL A 85 1.98 1.76 -17.57
N GLY A 86 2.86 2.74 -17.48
CA GLY A 86 4.18 2.52 -16.88
C GLY A 86 4.11 2.07 -15.42
N TYR A 87 3.13 2.54 -14.67
CA TYR A 87 2.97 2.14 -13.27
C TYR A 87 2.64 0.66 -13.14
N PHE A 88 1.68 0.20 -13.93
CA PHE A 88 1.27 -1.19 -13.89
C PHE A 88 2.41 -2.12 -14.30
N GLU A 89 3.07 -1.80 -15.41
CA GLU A 89 4.19 -2.60 -15.90
C GLU A 89 5.33 -2.67 -14.88
N ARG A 90 5.65 -1.54 -14.25
CA ARG A 90 6.72 -1.48 -13.25
C ARG A 90 6.34 -2.31 -12.00
N ALA A 91 5.08 -2.24 -11.60
CA ALA A 91 4.60 -3.01 -10.46
C ALA A 91 4.69 -4.52 -10.73
N VAL A 92 4.27 -4.94 -11.92
CA VAL A 92 4.31 -6.35 -12.30
C VAL A 92 5.76 -6.85 -12.35
N LYS A 93 6.67 -6.06 -12.93
CA LYS A 93 8.09 -6.43 -12.99
C LYS A 93 8.69 -6.55 -11.59
N ALA A 94 8.25 -5.72 -10.65
CA ALA A 94 8.74 -5.75 -9.29
C ALA A 94 8.09 -6.86 -8.45
N GLY A 95 7.12 -7.59 -9.00
CA GLY A 95 6.51 -8.72 -8.31
C GLY A 95 5.39 -8.33 -7.34
N VAL A 96 4.54 -7.38 -7.75
CA VAL A 96 3.40 -6.99 -6.93
C VAL A 96 2.41 -8.16 -6.82
N ASP A 97 1.78 -8.32 -5.66
CA ASP A 97 0.80 -9.37 -5.44
C ASP A 97 -0.59 -8.99 -5.95
N ALA A 98 -0.94 -7.70 -5.85
CA ALA A 98 -2.22 -7.21 -6.37
C ALA A 98 -2.09 -5.72 -6.73
N TYR A 99 -2.86 -5.28 -7.71
CA TYR A 99 -2.87 -3.91 -8.20
C TYR A 99 -4.32 -3.47 -8.34
N VAL A 100 -4.72 -2.48 -7.55
CA VAL A 100 -6.11 -2.02 -7.49
C VAL A 100 -6.18 -0.56 -7.90
N LEU A 101 -7.13 -0.22 -8.77
CA LEU A 101 -7.36 1.15 -9.19
C LEU A 101 -8.46 1.78 -8.34
N LYS A 102 -8.23 3.01 -7.89
CA LYS A 102 -9.17 3.81 -7.11
C LYS A 102 -9.89 4.85 -7.96
N ASP A 103 -9.94 4.64 -9.27
CA ASP A 103 -10.54 5.61 -10.19
C ASP A 103 -12.06 5.65 -10.09
N ARG A 104 -12.63 4.77 -9.31
CA ARG A 104 -14.06 4.74 -9.03
C ARG A 104 -14.31 5.20 -7.60
N SER A 105 -15.58 5.33 -7.24
CA SER A 105 -15.92 5.78 -5.90
C SER A 105 -15.37 4.81 -4.85
N THR A 106 -15.11 5.34 -3.66
CA THR A 106 -14.62 4.53 -2.55
C THR A 106 -15.57 3.37 -2.23
N SER A 107 -16.88 3.60 -2.40
CA SER A 107 -17.86 2.55 -2.14
C SER A 107 -17.73 1.37 -3.10
N GLU A 108 -17.35 1.60 -4.36
CA GLU A 108 -17.12 0.50 -5.31
C GLU A 108 -15.88 -0.30 -4.91
N LEU A 109 -14.86 0.38 -4.48
CA LEU A 109 -13.63 -0.28 -4.04
C LEU A 109 -13.92 -1.22 -2.86
N MET A 110 -14.83 -0.81 -2.00
CA MET A 110 -15.18 -1.59 -0.81
C MET A 110 -16.15 -2.73 -1.07
N THR A 111 -16.92 -2.66 -2.15
CA THR A 111 -17.91 -3.70 -2.45
C THR A 111 -17.35 -4.85 -3.27
N THR A 112 -16.18 -4.66 -3.77
CA THR A 112 -15.48 -5.71 -4.51
C THR A 112 -14.41 -6.35 -3.67
#